data_c6b9428a2de2e3142bccaf0f08377eca
#
_entry.id   c6b9428a2de2e3142bccaf0f08377eca
#
_cell.length_a   1.000
_cell.length_b   1.000
_cell.length_c   1.000
_cell.angle_alpha   90.00
_cell.angle_beta   90.00
_cell.angle_gamma   90.00
#
_symmetry.space_group_name_H-M   'P 1'
#
loop_
_entity.id
_entity.type
_entity.pdbx_description
1 polymer ?
#
loop_
_entity_poly.entity_id
_entity_poly.type
_entity_poly.pdbx_seq_one_letter_code
_entity_poly.pdbx_strand_id
1 'polypeptide(L)'
;MGACNLALGQQLPQIEKIRDQFFAFDKSENAALSLYKSLEFFDLSGNPVMLAYRGASSAASAGCVSGVMSKLEYFNHGKSELEKAISIKPLDAEIRFLRLATQVNAPGFLGYSGDIRTDKALIIKTLSLVQANHPNAYLYQRICQFLLSYVKLDASEKNTVKQLVIKFTSKK
;
A
#
# COMPACT_ATOMS: atom_id res chain seq x y z
N MET A 1 28.53 -31.78 -21.40
CA MET A 1 27.06 -31.78 -21.23
C MET A 1 26.72 -30.59 -20.32
N GLY A 2 26.31 -29.47 -20.92
CA GLY A 2 25.95 -28.26 -20.20
C GLY A 2 24.52 -28.35 -19.67
N ALA A 3 24.34 -28.32 -18.38
CA ALA A 3 23.04 -28.15 -17.76
C ALA A 3 22.58 -26.71 -18.01
N CYS A 4 21.63 -26.56 -18.93
CA CYS A 4 20.94 -25.30 -19.16
C CYS A 4 20.00 -25.06 -17.96
N ASN A 5 20.42 -24.24 -17.01
CA ASN A 5 19.54 -23.74 -15.95
C ASN A 5 18.56 -22.77 -16.58
N LEU A 6 17.41 -23.29 -17.00
CA LEU A 6 16.23 -22.50 -17.30
C LEU A 6 15.75 -21.92 -15.96
N ALA A 7 16.24 -20.74 -15.60
CA ALA A 7 15.56 -19.89 -14.65
C ALA A 7 14.18 -19.61 -15.28
N LEU A 8 13.16 -20.31 -14.80
CA LEU A 8 11.76 -19.98 -15.07
C LEU A 8 11.56 -18.55 -14.60
N GLY A 9 11.60 -17.59 -15.54
CA GLY A 9 11.29 -16.21 -15.27
C GLY A 9 9.83 -16.13 -14.78
N GLN A 10 9.67 -16.09 -13.48
CA GLN A 10 8.34 -15.89 -12.88
C GLN A 10 7.83 -14.53 -13.35
N GLN A 11 6.72 -14.54 -14.07
CA GLN A 11 6.08 -13.32 -14.51
C GLN A 11 5.48 -12.60 -13.30
N LEU A 12 5.80 -11.29 -13.15
CA LEU A 12 5.21 -10.45 -12.10
C LEU A 12 3.68 -10.49 -12.17
N PRO A 13 2.98 -10.61 -11.04
CA PRO A 13 1.53 -10.52 -11.01
C PRO A 13 1.03 -9.18 -11.54
N GLN A 14 -0.17 -9.16 -12.13
CA GLN A 14 -0.79 -7.91 -12.58
C GLN A 14 -1.08 -7.00 -11.39
N ILE A 15 -0.76 -5.72 -11.53
CA ILE A 15 -0.87 -4.74 -10.45
C ILE A 15 -2.32 -4.58 -9.95
N GLU A 16 -3.31 -4.68 -10.83
CA GLU A 16 -4.73 -4.59 -10.47
C GLU A 16 -5.12 -5.71 -9.51
N LYS A 17 -4.65 -6.93 -9.76
CA LYS A 17 -4.89 -8.07 -8.86
C LYS A 17 -4.27 -7.85 -7.48
N ILE A 18 -3.07 -7.30 -7.43
CA ILE A 18 -2.39 -6.94 -6.17
C ILE A 18 -3.17 -5.88 -5.40
N ARG A 19 -3.62 -4.84 -6.09
CA ARG A 19 -4.47 -3.79 -5.53
C ARG A 19 -5.74 -4.37 -4.91
N ASP A 20 -6.45 -5.22 -5.64
CA ASP A 20 -7.69 -5.84 -5.15
C ASP A 20 -7.45 -6.76 -3.95
N GLN A 21 -6.38 -7.54 -3.95
CA GLN A 21 -5.99 -8.36 -2.82
C GLN A 21 -5.67 -7.52 -1.58
N PHE A 22 -4.92 -6.43 -1.73
CA PHE A 22 -4.59 -5.52 -0.63
C PHE A 22 -5.84 -4.92 0.03
N PHE A 23 -6.76 -4.41 -0.77
CA PHE A 23 -8.00 -3.85 -0.25
C PHE A 23 -9.02 -4.89 0.26
N ALA A 24 -8.70 -6.16 0.19
CA ALA A 24 -9.52 -7.26 0.70
C ALA A 24 -8.93 -7.88 1.98
N PHE A 25 -7.96 -7.24 2.65
CA PHE A 25 -7.34 -7.79 3.86
C PHE A 25 -8.31 -8.04 5.01
N ASP A 26 -9.39 -7.28 5.09
CA ASP A 26 -10.48 -7.45 6.06
C ASP A 26 -11.38 -8.67 5.80
N LYS A 27 -11.30 -9.27 4.62
CA LYS A 27 -12.18 -10.36 4.19
C LYS A 27 -11.67 -11.76 4.57
N SER A 28 -10.38 -11.87 4.94
CA SER A 28 -9.79 -13.17 5.30
C SER A 28 -8.62 -12.96 6.25
N GLU A 29 -8.58 -13.77 7.31
CA GLU A 29 -7.57 -13.71 8.37
C GLU A 29 -6.13 -13.77 7.84
N ASN A 30 -5.88 -14.52 6.76
CA ASN A 30 -4.55 -14.71 6.17
C ASN A 30 -4.34 -13.97 4.84
N ALA A 31 -5.23 -13.04 4.46
CA ALA A 31 -5.14 -12.37 3.17
C ALA A 31 -3.82 -11.59 3.00
N ALA A 32 -3.37 -10.89 4.04
CA ALA A 32 -2.12 -10.15 4.02
C ALA A 32 -0.91 -11.08 3.86
N LEU A 33 -0.87 -12.18 4.62
CA LEU A 33 0.21 -13.17 4.52
C LEU A 33 0.23 -13.85 3.15
N SER A 34 -0.93 -14.15 2.59
CA SER A 34 -1.04 -14.75 1.24
C SER A 34 -0.50 -13.79 0.17
N LEU A 35 -0.83 -12.50 0.25
CA LEU A 35 -0.30 -11.51 -0.67
C LEU A 35 1.21 -11.36 -0.51
N TYR A 36 1.72 -11.24 0.72
CA TYR A 36 3.15 -11.16 0.99
C TYR A 36 3.88 -12.35 0.37
N LYS A 37 3.43 -13.59 0.64
CA LYS A 37 4.03 -14.82 0.11
C LYS A 37 4.01 -14.89 -1.42
N SER A 38 2.99 -14.35 -2.07
CA SER A 38 2.92 -14.28 -3.53
C SER A 38 3.96 -13.35 -4.15
N LEU A 39 4.51 -12.41 -3.38
CA LEU A 39 5.50 -11.42 -3.82
C LEU A 39 6.91 -11.66 -3.26
N GLU A 40 7.07 -12.57 -2.30
CA GLU A 40 8.28 -12.76 -1.48
C GLU A 40 9.54 -13.00 -2.32
N PHE A 41 9.43 -13.80 -3.37
CA PHE A 41 10.58 -14.25 -4.16
C PHE A 41 10.84 -13.41 -5.42
N PHE A 42 10.08 -12.36 -5.67
CA PHE A 42 10.33 -11.49 -6.82
C PHE A 42 11.40 -10.44 -6.50
N ASP A 43 12.30 -10.19 -7.46
CA ASP A 43 13.12 -8.98 -7.43
C ASP A 43 12.27 -7.76 -7.81
N LEU A 44 11.95 -6.95 -6.82
CA LEU A 44 11.12 -5.75 -6.97
C LEU A 44 11.95 -4.46 -6.93
N SER A 45 13.26 -4.53 -7.02
CA SER A 45 14.15 -3.35 -6.97
C SER A 45 13.84 -2.31 -8.05
N GLY A 46 13.40 -2.74 -9.23
CA GLY A 46 12.97 -1.89 -10.33
C GLY A 46 11.49 -1.48 -10.30
N ASN A 47 10.70 -1.95 -9.33
CA ASN A 47 9.27 -1.69 -9.25
C ASN A 47 8.84 -1.21 -7.85
N PRO A 48 9.03 0.09 -7.53
CA PRO A 48 8.77 0.61 -6.19
C PRO A 48 7.30 0.50 -5.74
N VAL A 49 6.33 0.49 -6.66
CA VAL A 49 4.91 0.27 -6.29
C VAL A 49 4.70 -1.16 -5.81
N MET A 50 5.20 -2.15 -6.53
CA MET A 50 5.11 -3.55 -6.11
C MET A 50 5.90 -3.82 -4.82
N LEU A 51 7.07 -3.17 -4.67
CA LEU A 51 7.86 -3.21 -3.42
C LEU A 51 7.04 -2.67 -2.24
N ALA A 52 6.32 -1.56 -2.43
CA ALA A 52 5.46 -0.99 -1.39
C ALA A 52 4.29 -1.92 -1.03
N TYR A 53 3.69 -2.61 -2.00
CA TYR A 53 2.66 -3.62 -1.72
C TYR A 53 3.22 -4.80 -0.93
N ARG A 54 4.42 -5.32 -1.29
CA ARG A 54 5.07 -6.37 -0.51
C ARG A 54 5.37 -5.89 0.91
N GLY A 55 5.88 -4.69 1.06
CA GLY A 55 6.15 -4.07 2.36
C GLY A 55 4.88 -3.93 3.22
N ALA A 56 3.80 -3.38 2.66
CA ALA A 56 2.55 -3.21 3.38
C ALA A 56 1.90 -4.55 3.76
N SER A 57 1.94 -5.55 2.87
CA SER A 57 1.43 -6.89 3.17
C SER A 57 2.30 -7.64 4.18
N SER A 58 3.62 -7.47 4.15
CA SER A 58 4.52 -7.99 5.20
C SER A 58 4.17 -7.39 6.56
N ALA A 59 4.09 -6.07 6.67
CA ALA A 59 3.75 -5.41 7.93
C ALA A 59 2.39 -5.85 8.48
N ALA A 60 1.38 -5.98 7.62
CA ALA A 60 0.04 -6.46 7.99
C ALA A 60 0.05 -7.95 8.42
N SER A 61 0.96 -8.76 7.85
CA SER A 61 1.13 -10.18 8.21
C SER A 61 1.58 -10.38 9.65
N ALA A 62 2.12 -9.36 10.31
CA ALA A 62 2.41 -9.41 11.75
C ALA A 62 1.18 -9.75 12.59
N GLY A 63 -0.03 -9.44 12.11
CA GLY A 63 -1.30 -9.85 12.75
C GLY A 63 -1.63 -11.34 12.58
N CYS A 64 -1.07 -11.98 11.54
CA CYS A 64 -1.41 -13.36 11.16
C CYS A 64 -0.43 -14.40 11.71
N VAL A 65 0.69 -13.99 12.28
CA VAL A 65 1.73 -14.91 12.80
C VAL A 65 1.74 -14.96 14.33
N SER A 66 2.25 -16.07 14.87
CA SER A 66 2.39 -16.26 16.32
C SER A 66 3.80 -15.86 16.79
N GLY A 67 3.89 -15.44 18.05
CA GLY A 67 5.16 -15.07 18.68
C GLY A 67 5.57 -13.61 18.44
N VAL A 68 6.05 -12.96 19.50
CA VAL A 68 6.41 -11.53 19.47
C VAL A 68 7.54 -11.26 18.47
N MET A 69 8.56 -12.11 18.46
CA MET A 69 9.71 -11.94 17.56
C MET A 69 9.31 -12.01 16.09
N SER A 70 8.50 -13.02 15.72
CA SER A 70 8.01 -13.14 14.33
C SER A 70 7.16 -11.95 13.92
N LYS A 71 6.29 -11.46 14.81
CA LYS A 71 5.48 -10.25 14.57
C LYS A 71 6.37 -9.03 14.29
N LEU A 72 7.40 -8.82 15.10
CA LEU A 72 8.33 -7.72 14.92
C LEU A 72 9.15 -7.86 13.63
N GLU A 73 9.56 -9.07 13.28
CA GLU A 73 10.31 -9.35 12.05
C GLU A 73 9.50 -8.99 10.81
N TYR A 74 8.27 -9.50 10.70
CA TYR A 74 7.36 -9.17 9.59
C TYR A 74 7.08 -7.68 9.50
N PHE A 75 6.81 -7.03 10.65
CA PHE A 75 6.55 -5.60 10.68
C PHE A 75 7.77 -4.77 10.24
N ASN A 76 8.95 -5.05 10.80
CA ASN A 76 10.18 -4.33 10.49
C ASN A 76 10.63 -4.53 9.05
N HIS A 77 10.49 -5.75 8.51
CA HIS A 77 10.72 -6.03 7.10
C HIS A 77 9.80 -5.17 6.22
N GLY A 78 8.50 -5.18 6.51
CA GLY A 78 7.52 -4.40 5.78
C GLY A 78 7.78 -2.90 5.82
N LYS A 79 8.09 -2.36 7.02
CA LYS A 79 8.50 -0.97 7.20
C LYS A 79 9.71 -0.61 6.31
N SER A 80 10.76 -1.44 6.34
CA SER A 80 11.98 -1.21 5.56
C SER A 80 11.69 -1.12 4.05
N GLU A 81 10.83 -2.00 3.52
CA GLU A 81 10.45 -1.98 2.10
C GLU A 81 9.60 -0.76 1.73
N LEU A 82 8.69 -0.33 2.60
CA LEU A 82 7.90 0.89 2.41
C LEU A 82 8.80 2.13 2.35
N GLU A 83 9.74 2.27 3.29
CA GLU A 83 10.66 3.40 3.30
C GLU A 83 11.58 3.39 2.05
N LYS A 84 12.04 2.20 1.62
CA LYS A 84 12.79 2.06 0.37
C LYS A 84 11.96 2.47 -0.84
N ALA A 85 10.71 2.03 -0.95
CA ALA A 85 9.83 2.41 -2.05
C ALA A 85 9.61 3.94 -2.11
N ILE A 86 9.40 4.57 -0.96
CA ILE A 86 9.25 6.02 -0.83
C ILE A 86 10.54 6.75 -1.22
N SER A 87 11.71 6.25 -0.85
CA SER A 87 12.99 6.86 -1.25
C SER A 87 13.17 6.89 -2.76
N ILE A 88 12.64 5.87 -3.46
CA ILE A 88 12.72 5.78 -4.94
C ILE A 88 11.69 6.71 -5.61
N LYS A 89 10.44 6.76 -5.09
CA LYS A 89 9.36 7.60 -5.62
C LYS A 89 8.66 8.40 -4.52
N PRO A 90 9.27 9.46 -4.02
CA PRO A 90 8.79 10.18 -2.83
C PRO A 90 7.46 10.92 -3.01
N LEU A 91 7.04 11.18 -4.25
CA LEU A 91 5.80 11.91 -4.56
C LEU A 91 4.67 11.00 -5.09
N ASP A 92 4.88 9.68 -5.14
CA ASP A 92 3.88 8.74 -5.61
C ASP A 92 2.76 8.56 -4.56
N ALA A 93 1.54 8.94 -4.92
CA ALA A 93 0.39 8.91 -4.00
C ALA A 93 -0.02 7.49 -3.59
N GLU A 94 0.18 6.48 -4.44
CA GLU A 94 -0.12 5.09 -4.13
C GLU A 94 0.87 4.52 -3.11
N ILE A 95 2.17 4.77 -3.30
CA ILE A 95 3.22 4.35 -2.34
C ILE A 95 3.01 5.04 -0.98
N ARG A 96 2.72 6.35 -0.99
CA ARG A 96 2.40 7.10 0.24
C ARG A 96 1.15 6.57 0.94
N PHE A 97 0.15 6.20 0.17
CA PHE A 97 -1.05 5.57 0.72
C PHE A 97 -0.74 4.24 1.42
N LEU A 98 0.09 3.38 0.83
CA LEU A 98 0.47 2.10 1.42
C LEU A 98 1.20 2.29 2.76
N ARG A 99 2.11 3.27 2.85
CA ARG A 99 2.73 3.62 4.13
C ARG A 99 1.71 4.18 5.13
N LEU A 100 0.89 5.13 4.72
CA LEU A 100 -0.15 5.70 5.56
C LEU A 100 -1.09 4.62 6.11
N ALA A 101 -1.56 3.71 5.28
CA ALA A 101 -2.42 2.61 5.69
C ALA A 101 -1.73 1.70 6.72
N THR A 102 -0.44 1.41 6.53
CA THR A 102 0.36 0.66 7.50
C THR A 102 0.49 1.41 8.82
N GLN A 103 0.79 2.70 8.78
CA GLN A 103 0.96 3.54 9.98
C GLN A 103 -0.33 3.68 10.80
N VAL A 104 -1.46 3.85 10.14
CA VAL A 104 -2.78 4.00 10.80
C VAL A 104 -3.19 2.71 11.52
N ASN A 105 -2.81 1.55 10.98
CA ASN A 105 -3.14 0.25 11.56
C ASN A 105 -2.05 -0.30 12.51
N ALA A 106 -0.88 0.33 12.57
CA ALA A 106 0.21 -0.12 13.43
C ALA A 106 -0.09 0.19 14.91
N PRO A 107 0.16 -0.76 15.84
CA PRO A 107 0.11 -0.48 17.26
C PRO A 107 1.03 0.69 17.66
N GLY A 108 0.53 1.61 18.52
CA GLY A 108 1.25 2.83 18.87
C GLY A 108 2.64 2.61 19.47
N PHE A 109 2.85 1.50 20.20
CA PHE A 109 4.16 1.17 20.79
C PHE A 109 5.26 0.89 19.76
N LEU A 110 4.91 0.63 18.49
CA LEU A 110 5.89 0.45 17.41
C LEU A 110 6.48 1.77 16.90
N GLY A 111 5.93 2.92 17.33
CA GLY A 111 6.47 4.24 17.00
C GLY A 111 6.45 4.58 15.50
N TYR A 112 5.57 3.99 14.71
CA TYR A 112 5.53 4.15 13.24
C TYR A 112 4.39 5.05 12.78
N SER A 113 4.16 6.18 13.43
CA SER A 113 3.05 7.10 13.10
C SER A 113 3.52 8.50 12.68
N GLY A 114 4.83 8.72 12.56
CA GLY A 114 5.42 10.05 12.37
C GLY A 114 5.04 10.75 11.06
N ASP A 115 4.80 9.99 10.00
CA ASP A 115 4.56 10.54 8.66
C ASP A 115 3.09 10.63 8.28
N ILE A 116 2.15 10.20 9.13
CA ILE A 116 0.71 10.20 8.83
C ILE A 116 0.24 11.56 8.28
N ARG A 117 0.65 12.66 8.92
CA ARG A 117 0.27 14.01 8.50
C ARG A 117 0.85 14.39 7.13
N THR A 118 2.11 14.07 6.91
CA THR A 118 2.82 14.37 5.66
C THR A 118 2.28 13.56 4.50
N ASP A 119 2.09 12.25 4.69
CA ASP A 119 1.57 11.35 3.66
C ASP A 119 0.13 11.72 3.29
N LYS A 120 -0.73 11.96 4.29
CA LYS A 120 -2.10 12.42 4.08
C LYS A 120 -2.15 13.69 3.22
N ALA A 121 -1.39 14.71 3.59
CA ALA A 121 -1.37 15.99 2.87
C ALA A 121 -0.86 15.81 1.43
N LEU A 122 0.19 15.01 1.21
CA LEU A 122 0.71 14.74 -0.11
C LEU A 122 -0.30 13.98 -0.99
N ILE A 123 -0.94 12.96 -0.45
CA ILE A 123 -1.96 12.19 -1.17
C ILE A 123 -3.10 13.11 -1.61
N ILE A 124 -3.68 13.91 -0.71
CA ILE A 124 -4.79 14.82 -1.01
C ILE A 124 -4.36 15.82 -2.09
N LYS A 125 -3.19 16.44 -1.94
CA LYS A 125 -2.64 17.38 -2.92
C LYS A 125 -2.47 16.74 -4.30
N THR A 126 -1.82 15.57 -4.37
CA THR A 126 -1.57 14.87 -5.64
C THR A 126 -2.86 14.48 -6.33
N LEU A 127 -3.82 13.88 -5.61
CA LEU A 127 -5.09 13.44 -6.18
C LEU A 127 -5.97 14.62 -6.62
N SER A 128 -5.83 15.79 -6.00
CA SER A 128 -6.54 16.99 -6.43
C SER A 128 -6.12 17.45 -7.84
N LEU A 129 -4.88 17.21 -8.23
CA LEU A 129 -4.33 17.56 -9.54
C LEU A 129 -4.60 16.51 -10.62
N VAL A 130 -4.93 15.27 -10.26
CA VAL A 130 -5.21 14.19 -11.21
C VAL A 130 -6.55 14.42 -11.92
N GLN A 131 -6.63 14.13 -13.21
CA GLN A 131 -7.88 14.22 -13.98
C GLN A 131 -8.85 13.08 -13.62
N ALA A 132 -10.16 13.34 -13.73
CA ALA A 132 -11.21 12.37 -13.43
C ALA A 132 -11.13 11.07 -14.27
N ASN A 133 -10.62 11.17 -15.50
CA ASN A 133 -10.48 10.04 -16.44
C ASN A 133 -9.13 9.32 -16.36
N HIS A 134 -8.36 9.54 -15.32
CA HIS A 134 -7.09 8.85 -15.14
C HIS A 134 -7.28 7.33 -15.11
N PRO A 135 -6.40 6.53 -15.72
CA PRO A 135 -6.50 5.05 -15.72
C PRO A 135 -6.66 4.45 -14.31
N ASN A 136 -6.03 5.05 -13.31
CA ASN A 136 -6.11 4.63 -11.91
C ASN A 136 -7.26 5.31 -11.12
N ALA A 137 -8.26 5.89 -11.76
CA ALA A 137 -9.36 6.59 -11.06
C ALA A 137 -10.05 5.71 -10.01
N TYR A 138 -10.29 4.43 -10.32
CA TYR A 138 -10.87 3.47 -9.38
C TYR A 138 -9.98 3.26 -8.13
N LEU A 139 -8.67 3.12 -8.30
CA LEU A 139 -7.74 3.07 -7.17
C LEU A 139 -7.81 4.34 -6.33
N TYR A 140 -7.80 5.52 -6.96
CA TYR A 140 -7.83 6.80 -6.26
C TYR A 140 -9.13 7.01 -5.49
N GLN A 141 -10.25 6.55 -6.03
CA GLN A 141 -11.51 6.50 -5.30
C GLN A 141 -11.40 5.67 -4.01
N ARG A 142 -10.82 4.47 -4.09
CA ARG A 142 -10.61 3.58 -2.92
C ARG A 142 -9.68 4.21 -1.88
N ILE A 143 -8.61 4.87 -2.32
CA ILE A 143 -7.71 5.63 -1.42
C ILE A 143 -8.49 6.73 -0.70
N CYS A 144 -9.31 7.51 -1.42
CA CYS A 144 -10.13 8.55 -0.80
C CYS A 144 -11.15 7.98 0.19
N GLN A 145 -11.78 6.85 -0.11
CA GLN A 145 -12.67 6.15 0.82
C GLN A 145 -11.95 5.70 2.08
N PHE A 146 -10.74 5.16 1.95
CA PHE A 146 -9.90 4.81 3.10
C PHE A 146 -9.57 6.04 3.96
N LEU A 147 -9.19 7.16 3.35
CA LEU A 147 -8.92 8.40 4.08
C LEU A 147 -10.14 8.86 4.90
N LEU A 148 -11.34 8.79 4.31
CA LEU A 148 -12.58 9.17 5.01
C LEU A 148 -12.92 8.24 6.19
N SER A 149 -12.57 6.96 6.09
CA SER A 149 -12.97 5.94 7.06
C SER A 149 -11.99 5.78 8.21
N TYR A 150 -10.68 5.92 7.93
CA TYR A 150 -9.64 5.49 8.87
C TYR A 150 -8.65 6.59 9.26
N VAL A 151 -8.66 7.74 8.60
CA VAL A 151 -7.69 8.81 8.86
C VAL A 151 -8.38 10.02 9.49
N LYS A 152 -7.75 10.59 10.53
CA LYS A 152 -8.24 11.84 11.12
C LYS A 152 -8.03 12.99 10.13
N LEU A 153 -9.12 13.52 9.60
CA LEU A 153 -9.18 14.65 8.68
C LEU A 153 -9.79 15.86 9.37
N ASP A 154 -9.27 17.06 9.10
CA ASP A 154 -9.96 18.29 9.45
C ASP A 154 -11.15 18.55 8.50
N ALA A 155 -11.94 19.61 8.76
CA ALA A 155 -13.15 19.91 7.98
C ALA A 155 -12.84 20.20 6.50
N SER A 156 -11.75 20.90 6.21
CA SER A 156 -11.33 21.25 4.84
C SER A 156 -10.83 20.01 4.10
N GLU A 157 -9.96 19.24 4.70
CA GLU A 157 -9.47 17.96 4.16
C GLU A 157 -10.62 17.01 3.87
N LYS A 158 -11.56 16.86 4.82
CA LYS A 158 -12.72 15.97 4.68
C LYS A 158 -13.61 16.39 3.50
N ASN A 159 -13.85 17.70 3.34
CA ASN A 159 -14.62 18.21 2.20
C ASN A 159 -13.88 17.93 0.89
N THR A 160 -12.59 18.24 0.81
CA THR A 160 -11.76 17.97 -0.38
C THR A 160 -11.80 16.49 -0.76
N VAL A 161 -11.58 15.58 0.20
CA VAL A 161 -11.58 14.14 -0.06
C VAL A 161 -12.95 13.64 -0.52
N LYS A 162 -14.06 14.18 0.01
CA LYS A 162 -15.41 13.86 -0.49
C LYS A 162 -15.58 14.28 -1.96
N GLN A 163 -15.10 15.46 -2.35
CA GLN A 163 -15.15 15.91 -3.75
C GLN A 163 -14.27 15.02 -4.66
N LEU A 164 -13.14 14.54 -4.17
CA LEU A 164 -12.30 13.59 -4.91
C LEU A 164 -13.02 12.24 -5.12
N VAL A 165 -13.74 11.72 -4.13
CA VAL A 165 -14.57 10.52 -4.30
C VAL A 165 -15.56 10.71 -5.44
N ILE A 166 -16.30 11.83 -5.45
CA ILE A 166 -17.27 12.16 -6.52
C ILE A 166 -16.55 12.24 -7.87
N LYS A 167 -15.44 12.99 -7.93
CA LYS A 167 -14.60 13.17 -9.13
C LYS A 167 -14.20 11.83 -9.77
N PHE A 168 -13.77 10.87 -8.98
CA PHE A 168 -13.30 9.57 -9.48
C PHE A 168 -14.41 8.53 -9.64
N THR A 169 -15.62 8.80 -9.13
CA THR A 169 -16.81 7.95 -9.35
C THR A 169 -17.52 8.29 -10.67
N SER A 170 -17.42 9.54 -11.14
CA SER A 170 -18.24 10.11 -12.21
C SER A 170 -17.96 9.57 -13.62
N LYS A 171 -17.43 8.33 -13.76
CA LYS A 171 -17.30 7.66 -15.06
C LYS A 171 -17.70 6.20 -14.98
N LYS A 172 -18.90 5.93 -15.33
CA LYS A 172 -19.30 4.75 -16.11
C LYS A 172 -19.65 5.17 -17.52
#